data_c9db87be3b5db74db5a9acaf93810c2d
#
_entry.id   c9db87be3b5db74db5a9acaf93810c2d
#
_cell.length_a   1.000
_cell.length_b   1.000
_cell.length_c   1.000
_cell.angle_alpha   90.00
_cell.angle_beta   90.00
_cell.angle_gamma   90.00
#
_symmetry.space_group_name_H-M   'P 1'
#
loop_
_entity.id
_entity.type
_entity.pdbx_description
1 polymer ?
#
loop_
_entity_poly.entity_id
_entity_poly.type
_entity_poly.pdbx_seq_one_letter_code
_entity_poly.pdbx_strand_id
1 'polypeptide(L)'
;MIRRPPRSTQGVSSAASDVYKRQVLENDTGLQVTGLRKSYRKRIIIHDISLELRRGEVVALLGPNGSGKTTTFYSIAGLTSSDGGQVKIDGMDVTTMPMYRRARMGLSYLPQETSIFRGLNVEDNIKSILDISTPLKSERQAKLEKLLSDFRIEHLRRTPALALSGGERRRVEIARALATDPKYILLDEPFAGVDPISVNDVRNLVSELKSRSIGVLITDHNVRDTLKIVDRAYILHDGRVIVSGLPEDVVNNDNVRRVYLGNDFNIL
;
A
#
# COMPACT_ATOMS: atom_id res chain seq x y z
N MET A 1 41.56 2.75 50.03
CA MET A 1 40.08 2.71 49.82
C MET A 1 39.73 3.62 48.66
N ILE A 2 39.54 3.09 47.49
CA ILE A 2 39.16 3.87 46.28
C ILE A 2 37.72 3.50 45.94
N ARG A 3 36.81 4.47 46.08
CA ARG A 3 35.38 4.32 45.72
C ARG A 3 35.22 4.35 44.25
N ARG A 4 34.53 3.35 43.68
CA ARG A 4 34.09 3.29 42.27
C ARG A 4 32.89 4.22 42.07
N PRO A 5 32.76 4.91 40.92
CA PRO A 5 31.59 5.69 40.55
C PRO A 5 30.39 4.82 40.19
N PRO A 6 29.13 5.29 40.29
CA PRO A 6 27.94 4.51 40.01
C PRO A 6 27.74 4.30 38.52
N ARG A 7 27.24 3.13 38.15
CA ARG A 7 26.86 2.75 36.77
C ARG A 7 25.66 3.59 36.32
N SER A 8 25.77 4.17 35.12
CA SER A 8 24.70 4.87 34.45
C SER A 8 23.59 3.90 34.05
N THR A 9 22.37 4.29 34.32
CA THR A 9 21.11 3.65 33.92
C THR A 9 20.89 3.77 32.42
N GLN A 10 21.23 2.73 31.67
CA GLN A 10 20.67 2.45 30.35
C GLN A 10 19.52 1.45 30.55
N GLY A 11 18.28 1.91 30.46
CA GLY A 11 17.15 1.01 30.65
C GLY A 11 15.76 1.62 30.47
N VAL A 12 15.55 2.46 29.44
CA VAL A 12 14.19 3.00 29.18
C VAL A 12 13.75 2.85 27.70
N SER A 13 14.60 2.32 26.79
CA SER A 13 14.26 2.22 25.38
C SER A 13 13.65 0.89 24.91
N SER A 14 13.79 -0.19 25.69
CA SER A 14 13.28 -1.50 25.26
C SER A 14 11.80 -1.76 25.61
N ALA A 15 11.33 -1.18 26.71
CA ALA A 15 9.96 -1.41 27.18
C ALA A 15 8.88 -0.79 26.28
N ALA A 16 9.13 0.37 25.68
CA ALA A 16 8.18 1.01 24.76
C ALA A 16 8.07 0.25 23.43
N SER A 17 9.18 -0.29 22.92
CA SER A 17 9.17 -1.12 21.71
C SER A 17 8.51 -2.48 21.94
N ASP A 18 8.62 -3.03 23.13
CA ASP A 18 8.02 -4.32 23.48
C ASP A 18 6.53 -4.21 23.80
N VAL A 19 6.07 -3.09 24.34
CA VAL A 19 4.63 -2.80 24.52
C VAL A 19 3.96 -2.59 23.17
N TYR A 20 4.61 -1.91 22.23
CA TYR A 20 4.09 -1.76 20.85
C TYR A 20 4.06 -3.08 20.11
N LYS A 21 5.07 -3.94 20.25
CA LYS A 21 5.08 -5.31 19.72
C LYS A 21 4.00 -6.21 20.32
N ARG A 22 3.63 -6.03 21.60
CA ARG A 22 2.58 -6.84 22.26
C ARG A 22 1.15 -6.44 21.87
N GLN A 23 0.87 -5.15 21.63
CA GLN A 23 -0.46 -4.70 21.18
C GLN A 23 -0.80 -5.14 19.75
N VAL A 24 0.19 -5.54 18.98
CA VAL A 24 0.09 -5.96 17.58
C VAL A 24 -0.36 -7.43 17.42
N LEU A 25 -0.25 -8.24 18.46
CA LEU A 25 -0.50 -9.69 18.37
C LEU A 25 -1.93 -10.14 18.74
N GLU A 26 -2.82 -9.24 19.14
CA GLU A 26 -4.16 -9.64 19.64
C GLU A 26 -5.31 -9.64 18.64
N ASN A 27 -5.10 -9.19 17.39
CA ASN A 27 -6.14 -9.27 16.36
C ASN A 27 -5.60 -9.94 15.09
N ASP A 28 -6.04 -11.16 14.82
CA ASP A 28 -5.78 -11.91 13.57
C ASP A 28 -6.37 -11.26 12.30
N THR A 29 -6.83 -10.01 12.40
CA THR A 29 -7.40 -9.25 11.30
C THR A 29 -6.39 -8.24 10.75
N GLY A 30 -6.18 -8.24 9.44
CA GLY A 30 -5.25 -7.31 8.79
C GLY A 30 -4.40 -8.01 7.73
N LEU A 31 -3.71 -7.19 6.94
CA LEU A 31 -2.59 -7.63 6.12
C LEU A 31 -1.33 -7.52 6.98
N GLN A 32 -0.70 -8.65 7.26
CA GLN A 32 0.48 -8.75 8.11
C GLN A 32 1.64 -9.32 7.31
N VAL A 33 2.79 -8.67 7.41
CA VAL A 33 4.06 -9.11 6.82
C VAL A 33 5.08 -9.23 7.94
N THR A 34 5.69 -10.38 8.10
CA THR A 34 6.64 -10.65 9.19
C THR A 34 7.92 -11.22 8.64
N GLY A 35 9.04 -10.55 8.92
CA GLY A 35 10.37 -11.06 8.61
C GLY A 35 10.63 -11.32 7.12
N LEU A 36 10.00 -10.55 6.21
CA LEU A 36 10.10 -10.74 4.77
C LEU A 36 11.54 -10.61 4.31
N ARG A 37 12.00 -11.56 3.49
CA ARG A 37 13.35 -11.61 2.92
C ARG A 37 13.28 -11.88 1.43
N LYS A 38 14.16 -11.20 0.67
CA LYS A 38 14.30 -11.42 -0.77
C LYS A 38 15.67 -11.11 -1.28
N SER A 39 16.20 -12.01 -2.10
CA SER A 39 17.47 -11.84 -2.82
C SER A 39 17.30 -12.14 -4.30
N TYR A 40 18.11 -11.51 -5.12
CA TYR A 40 18.26 -11.81 -6.55
C TYR A 40 19.73 -12.11 -6.85
N ARG A 41 20.04 -13.27 -7.37
CA ARG A 41 21.40 -13.71 -7.76
C ARG A 41 22.39 -13.49 -6.65
N LYS A 42 22.46 -13.63 -5.53
CA LYS A 42 23.42 -13.33 -4.44
C LYS A 42 23.32 -11.90 -3.86
N ARG A 43 22.52 -10.98 -4.44
CA ARG A 43 22.29 -9.65 -3.86
C ARG A 43 21.03 -9.69 -3.02
N ILE A 44 21.16 -9.43 -1.74
CA ILE A 44 20.01 -9.29 -0.84
C ILE A 44 19.39 -7.91 -1.11
N ILE A 45 18.08 -7.88 -1.37
CA ILE A 45 17.30 -6.65 -1.58
C ILE A 45 16.44 -6.35 -0.36
N ILE A 46 15.87 -7.39 0.24
CA ILE A 46 15.08 -7.30 1.48
C ILE A 46 15.75 -8.18 2.52
N HIS A 47 16.17 -7.58 3.62
CA HIS A 47 16.85 -8.28 4.71
C HIS A 47 15.89 -8.83 5.75
N ASP A 48 14.96 -7.97 6.21
CA ASP A 48 13.97 -8.28 7.23
C ASP A 48 12.94 -7.14 7.27
N ILE A 49 11.82 -7.32 6.59
CA ILE A 49 10.75 -6.32 6.58
C ILE A 49 9.53 -6.90 7.29
N SER A 50 9.07 -6.16 8.29
CA SER A 50 7.81 -6.43 8.98
C SER A 50 6.94 -5.19 8.92
N LEU A 51 5.69 -5.34 8.49
CA LEU A 51 4.70 -4.28 8.43
C LEU A 51 3.29 -4.84 8.60
N GLU A 52 2.37 -3.97 8.95
CA GLU A 52 0.96 -4.28 9.13
C GLU A 52 0.09 -3.21 8.50
N LEU A 53 -1.08 -3.63 8.04
CA LEU A 53 -2.11 -2.77 7.49
C LEU A 53 -3.47 -3.26 7.98
N ARG A 54 -4.24 -2.38 8.62
CA ARG A 54 -5.60 -2.65 9.09
C ARG A 54 -6.62 -2.27 8.02
N ARG A 55 -7.82 -2.80 8.11
CA ARG A 55 -8.93 -2.34 7.27
C ARG A 55 -9.28 -0.90 7.61
N GLY A 56 -9.50 -0.08 6.58
CA GLY A 56 -9.78 1.35 6.74
C GLY A 56 -8.58 2.18 7.19
N GLU A 57 -7.38 1.60 7.20
CA GLU A 57 -6.12 2.31 7.46
C GLU A 57 -5.41 2.61 6.15
N VAL A 58 -4.75 3.76 6.07
CA VAL A 58 -3.87 4.13 4.97
C VAL A 58 -2.43 4.16 5.47
N VAL A 59 -1.59 3.30 4.93
CA VAL A 59 -0.18 3.15 5.34
C VAL A 59 0.73 3.43 4.17
N ALA A 60 1.80 4.19 4.40
CA ALA A 60 2.85 4.39 3.41
C ALA A 60 4.07 3.50 3.66
N LEU A 61 4.66 3.02 2.58
CA LEU A 61 5.97 2.39 2.55
C LEU A 61 6.92 3.28 1.74
N LEU A 62 7.71 4.10 2.41
CA LEU A 62 8.54 5.13 1.83
C LEU A 62 10.04 4.79 1.97
N GLY A 63 10.89 5.50 1.25
CA GLY A 63 12.34 5.32 1.30
C GLY A 63 13.02 5.69 -0.01
N PRO A 64 14.35 5.82 -0.06
CA PRO A 64 15.09 6.17 -1.24
C PRO A 64 14.97 5.11 -2.34
N ASN A 65 15.40 5.47 -3.56
CA ASN A 65 15.45 4.52 -4.67
C ASN A 65 16.39 3.35 -4.33
N GLY A 66 15.96 2.13 -4.67
CA GLY A 66 16.70 0.92 -4.35
C GLY A 66 16.57 0.39 -2.93
N SER A 67 15.77 1.04 -2.06
CA SER A 67 15.55 0.55 -0.68
C SER A 67 14.73 -0.73 -0.55
N GLY A 68 14.14 -1.22 -1.65
CA GLY A 68 13.36 -2.47 -1.67
C GLY A 68 11.85 -2.30 -1.70
N LYS A 69 11.29 -1.08 -1.84
CA LYS A 69 9.83 -0.82 -1.85
C LYS A 69 9.07 -1.69 -2.86
N THR A 70 9.41 -1.58 -4.14
CA THR A 70 8.75 -2.35 -5.22
C THR A 70 8.88 -3.86 -5.03
N THR A 71 10.06 -4.32 -4.58
CA THR A 71 10.27 -5.75 -4.29
C THR A 71 9.38 -6.22 -3.13
N THR A 72 9.21 -5.39 -2.10
CA THR A 72 8.30 -5.66 -0.99
C THR A 72 6.85 -5.74 -1.47
N PHE A 73 6.41 -4.77 -2.28
CA PHE A 73 5.07 -4.78 -2.89
C PHE A 73 4.83 -6.04 -3.72
N TYR A 74 5.76 -6.39 -4.59
CA TYR A 74 5.64 -7.60 -5.43
C TYR A 74 5.61 -8.88 -4.59
N SER A 75 6.35 -8.94 -3.50
CA SER A 75 6.32 -10.08 -2.58
C SER A 75 4.98 -10.15 -1.85
N ILE A 76 4.41 -9.01 -1.41
CA ILE A 76 3.10 -8.95 -0.77
C ILE A 76 1.98 -9.27 -1.76
N ALA A 77 2.05 -8.76 -2.99
CA ALA A 77 1.08 -9.04 -4.05
C ALA A 77 1.13 -10.50 -4.55
N GLY A 78 2.24 -11.22 -4.32
CA GLY A 78 2.45 -12.57 -4.84
C GLY A 78 2.86 -12.61 -6.31
N LEU A 79 3.44 -11.50 -6.81
CA LEU A 79 4.08 -11.40 -8.12
C LEU A 79 5.50 -11.98 -8.09
N THR A 80 6.13 -11.94 -6.93
CA THR A 80 7.46 -12.51 -6.67
C THR A 80 7.41 -13.33 -5.39
N SER A 81 8.02 -14.51 -5.40
CA SER A 81 8.16 -15.34 -4.19
C SER A 81 9.17 -14.69 -3.23
N SER A 82 8.88 -14.69 -1.94
CA SER A 82 9.85 -14.36 -0.89
C SER A 82 10.81 -15.54 -0.64
N ASP A 83 12.01 -15.24 -0.16
CA ASP A 83 12.99 -16.26 0.23
C ASP A 83 12.85 -16.60 1.73
N GLY A 84 12.06 -15.84 2.48
CA GLY A 84 11.74 -16.06 3.88
C GLY A 84 10.72 -15.05 4.40
N GLY A 85 10.28 -15.26 5.63
CA GLY A 85 9.21 -14.48 6.24
C GLY A 85 7.82 -15.00 5.92
N GLN A 86 6.81 -14.28 6.34
CA GLN A 86 5.41 -14.65 6.23
C GLN A 86 4.53 -13.48 5.81
N VAL A 87 3.55 -13.74 4.97
CA VAL A 87 2.48 -12.81 4.60
C VAL A 87 1.14 -13.43 4.98
N LYS A 88 0.35 -12.74 5.81
CA LYS A 88 -1.00 -13.16 6.20
C LYS A 88 -2.03 -12.13 5.77
N ILE A 89 -3.20 -12.60 5.38
CA ILE A 89 -4.41 -11.80 5.13
C ILE A 89 -5.50 -12.30 6.06
N ASP A 90 -5.94 -11.47 7.01
CA ASP A 90 -6.95 -11.82 8.01
C ASP A 90 -6.65 -13.18 8.70
N GLY A 91 -5.41 -13.35 9.19
CA GLY A 91 -4.94 -14.56 9.86
C GLY A 91 -4.54 -15.73 8.94
N MET A 92 -4.94 -15.70 7.66
CA MET A 92 -4.62 -16.76 6.71
C MET A 92 -3.26 -16.55 6.08
N ASP A 93 -2.39 -17.53 6.14
CA ASP A 93 -1.07 -17.54 5.49
C ASP A 93 -1.22 -17.62 3.97
N VAL A 94 -0.75 -16.59 3.28
CA VAL A 94 -0.76 -16.50 1.82
C VAL A 94 0.64 -16.47 1.21
N THR A 95 1.67 -16.73 2.00
CA THR A 95 3.09 -16.55 1.64
C THR A 95 3.46 -17.23 0.32
N THR A 96 3.00 -18.46 0.12
CA THR A 96 3.28 -19.26 -1.09
C THR A 96 2.20 -19.13 -2.16
N MET A 97 1.12 -18.37 -1.87
CA MET A 97 0.01 -18.23 -2.82
C MET A 97 0.36 -17.26 -3.94
N PRO A 98 0.09 -17.59 -5.21
CA PRO A 98 0.23 -16.68 -6.33
C PRO A 98 -0.80 -15.54 -6.27
N MET A 99 -0.53 -14.44 -6.97
CA MET A 99 -1.34 -13.22 -6.96
C MET A 99 -2.86 -13.47 -7.12
N TYR A 100 -3.28 -14.32 -8.06
CA TYR A 100 -4.70 -14.56 -8.32
C TYR A 100 -5.43 -15.21 -7.12
N ARG A 101 -4.74 -16.01 -6.31
CA ARG A 101 -5.30 -16.58 -5.06
C ARG A 101 -5.39 -15.51 -3.97
N ARG A 102 -4.36 -14.65 -3.84
CA ARG A 102 -4.40 -13.52 -2.89
C ARG A 102 -5.49 -12.52 -3.26
N ALA A 103 -5.74 -12.31 -4.56
CA ALA A 103 -6.86 -11.50 -5.03
C ALA A 103 -8.22 -12.04 -4.55
N ARG A 104 -8.43 -13.36 -4.61
CA ARG A 104 -9.64 -14.01 -4.06
C ARG A 104 -9.74 -13.92 -2.53
N MET A 105 -8.63 -13.70 -1.83
CA MET A 105 -8.60 -13.43 -0.39
C MET A 105 -8.87 -11.97 -0.05
N GLY A 106 -9.01 -11.12 -1.06
CA GLY A 106 -9.33 -9.71 -0.92
C GLY A 106 -8.13 -8.76 -1.03
N LEU A 107 -7.02 -9.17 -1.61
CA LEU A 107 -5.87 -8.29 -1.87
C LEU A 107 -5.86 -7.85 -3.33
N SER A 108 -6.02 -6.56 -3.60
CA SER A 108 -5.88 -5.96 -4.93
C SER A 108 -4.54 -5.24 -5.08
N TYR A 109 -4.01 -5.19 -6.30
CA TYR A 109 -2.78 -4.47 -6.62
C TYR A 109 -3.02 -3.57 -7.83
N LEU A 110 -2.70 -2.30 -7.68
CA LEU A 110 -2.77 -1.30 -8.72
C LEU A 110 -1.35 -0.80 -9.02
N PRO A 111 -0.77 -1.20 -10.17
CA PRO A 111 0.60 -0.85 -10.54
C PRO A 111 0.73 0.64 -10.89
N GLN A 112 1.98 1.12 -10.91
CA GLN A 112 2.35 2.44 -11.40
C GLN A 112 1.99 2.59 -12.89
N GLU A 113 2.29 1.55 -13.69
CA GLU A 113 1.97 1.56 -15.12
C GLU A 113 0.47 1.39 -15.35
N THR A 114 0.01 1.98 -16.46
CA THR A 114 -1.39 1.88 -16.88
C THR A 114 -1.82 0.43 -17.05
N SER A 115 -2.81 0.01 -16.27
CA SER A 115 -3.32 -1.37 -16.24
C SER A 115 -4.63 -1.55 -17.02
N ILE A 116 -5.21 -0.48 -17.57
CA ILE A 116 -6.48 -0.51 -18.30
C ILE A 116 -6.42 -1.39 -19.55
N PHE A 117 -7.47 -2.14 -19.85
CA PHE A 117 -7.59 -2.89 -21.09
C PHE A 117 -7.85 -1.92 -22.26
N ARG A 118 -6.80 -1.60 -23.02
CA ARG A 118 -6.80 -0.56 -24.06
C ARG A 118 -7.81 -0.79 -25.19
N GLY A 119 -8.12 -2.04 -25.52
CA GLY A 119 -9.08 -2.42 -26.55
C GLY A 119 -10.54 -2.38 -26.11
N LEU A 120 -10.82 -2.07 -24.85
CA LEU A 120 -12.18 -2.04 -24.29
C LEU A 120 -12.61 -0.60 -23.99
N ASN A 121 -13.93 -0.36 -23.93
CA ASN A 121 -14.49 0.85 -23.35
C ASN A 121 -14.51 0.81 -21.82
N VAL A 122 -14.97 1.86 -21.16
CA VAL A 122 -15.03 1.96 -19.70
C VAL A 122 -15.89 0.86 -19.08
N GLU A 123 -17.10 0.67 -19.60
CA GLU A 123 -18.03 -0.35 -19.10
C GLU A 123 -17.45 -1.75 -19.20
N ASP A 124 -16.89 -2.09 -20.36
CA ASP A 124 -16.35 -3.43 -20.61
C ASP A 124 -15.08 -3.71 -19.80
N ASN A 125 -14.28 -2.68 -19.48
CA ASN A 125 -13.17 -2.79 -18.55
C ASN A 125 -13.62 -3.25 -17.16
N ILE A 126 -14.72 -2.70 -16.64
CA ILE A 126 -15.25 -3.08 -15.31
C ILE A 126 -15.97 -4.43 -15.40
N LYS A 127 -16.79 -4.65 -16.43
CA LYS A 127 -17.51 -5.91 -16.66
C LYS A 127 -16.60 -7.11 -16.74
N SER A 128 -15.43 -6.98 -17.40
CA SER A 128 -14.48 -8.09 -17.54
C SER A 128 -14.05 -8.69 -16.19
N ILE A 129 -14.01 -7.87 -15.14
CA ILE A 129 -13.70 -8.34 -13.78
C ILE A 129 -14.96 -8.83 -13.07
N LEU A 130 -16.08 -8.14 -13.21
CA LEU A 130 -17.35 -8.56 -12.60
C LEU A 130 -17.80 -9.94 -13.12
N ASP A 131 -17.56 -10.26 -14.37
CA ASP A 131 -17.89 -11.56 -14.97
C ASP A 131 -17.15 -12.73 -14.32
N ILE A 132 -15.94 -12.47 -13.80
CA ILE A 132 -15.12 -13.47 -13.11
C ILE A 132 -15.40 -13.49 -11.60
N SER A 133 -15.67 -12.32 -10.98
CA SER A 133 -15.76 -12.17 -9.53
C SER A 133 -17.18 -12.32 -8.97
N THR A 134 -18.21 -12.05 -9.77
CA THR A 134 -19.61 -12.00 -9.32
C THR A 134 -20.47 -13.02 -10.10
N PRO A 135 -20.94 -14.11 -9.49
CA PRO A 135 -21.65 -15.19 -10.19
C PRO A 135 -23.00 -14.76 -10.79
N LEU A 136 -23.78 -13.98 -10.04
CA LEU A 136 -25.14 -13.63 -10.45
C LEU A 136 -25.19 -12.43 -11.39
N LYS A 137 -25.85 -12.57 -12.54
CA LYS A 137 -25.94 -11.51 -13.57
C LYS A 137 -26.62 -10.24 -13.06
N SER A 138 -27.65 -10.36 -12.24
CA SER A 138 -28.35 -9.21 -11.64
C SER A 138 -27.46 -8.41 -10.70
N GLU A 139 -26.63 -9.09 -9.92
CA GLU A 139 -25.66 -8.44 -9.02
C GLU A 139 -24.56 -7.74 -9.80
N ARG A 140 -24.08 -8.34 -10.91
CA ARG A 140 -23.08 -7.72 -11.78
C ARG A 140 -23.54 -6.37 -12.31
N GLN A 141 -24.80 -6.31 -12.80
CA GLN A 141 -25.34 -5.07 -13.34
C GLN A 141 -25.49 -4.00 -12.24
N ALA A 142 -26.04 -4.36 -11.09
CA ALA A 142 -26.17 -3.44 -9.96
C ALA A 142 -24.80 -2.90 -9.49
N LYS A 143 -23.81 -3.79 -9.41
CA LYS A 143 -22.44 -3.43 -9.03
C LYS A 143 -21.75 -2.56 -10.06
N LEU A 144 -21.96 -2.84 -11.36
CA LEU A 144 -21.46 -2.00 -12.44
C LEU A 144 -22.00 -0.57 -12.34
N GLU A 145 -23.34 -0.41 -12.20
CA GLU A 145 -23.97 0.91 -12.09
C GLU A 145 -23.44 1.66 -10.88
N LYS A 146 -23.32 0.96 -9.73
CA LYS A 146 -22.74 1.54 -8.53
C LYS A 146 -21.32 2.02 -8.73
N LEU A 147 -20.44 1.20 -9.33
CA LEU A 147 -19.03 1.58 -9.57
C LEU A 147 -18.92 2.75 -10.54
N LEU A 148 -19.73 2.79 -11.60
CA LEU A 148 -19.75 3.91 -12.54
C LEU A 148 -20.16 5.21 -11.84
N SER A 149 -21.19 5.18 -10.99
CA SER A 149 -21.69 6.32 -10.23
C SER A 149 -20.70 6.77 -9.16
N ASP A 150 -20.21 5.86 -8.32
CA ASP A 150 -19.28 6.15 -7.24
C ASP A 150 -18.02 6.88 -7.75
N PHE A 151 -17.52 6.48 -8.92
CA PHE A 151 -16.33 7.09 -9.54
C PHE A 151 -16.65 8.22 -10.55
N ARG A 152 -17.93 8.60 -10.70
CA ARG A 152 -18.41 9.67 -11.59
C ARG A 152 -17.92 9.49 -13.04
N ILE A 153 -18.04 8.25 -13.53
CA ILE A 153 -17.61 7.86 -14.88
C ILE A 153 -18.76 7.32 -15.76
N GLU A 154 -20.03 7.55 -15.35
CA GLU A 154 -21.22 7.11 -16.10
C GLU A 154 -21.24 7.72 -17.51
N HIS A 155 -20.91 9.00 -17.63
CA HIS A 155 -20.88 9.71 -18.90
C HIS A 155 -19.79 9.20 -19.84
N LEU A 156 -18.78 8.48 -19.33
CA LEU A 156 -17.70 7.87 -20.08
C LEU A 156 -17.96 6.42 -20.43
N ARG A 157 -19.10 5.86 -20.06
CA ARG A 157 -19.44 4.42 -20.16
C ARG A 157 -19.01 3.77 -21.49
N ARG A 158 -19.29 4.44 -22.61
CA ARG A 158 -18.98 3.94 -23.97
C ARG A 158 -17.67 4.47 -24.53
N THR A 159 -16.96 5.32 -23.80
CA THR A 159 -15.71 5.92 -24.24
C THR A 159 -14.62 4.84 -24.30
N PRO A 160 -13.91 4.71 -25.44
CA PRO A 160 -12.76 3.83 -25.53
C PRO A 160 -11.68 4.19 -24.52
N ALA A 161 -11.04 3.20 -23.90
CA ALA A 161 -10.02 3.42 -22.86
C ALA A 161 -8.84 4.29 -23.32
N LEU A 162 -8.51 4.26 -24.61
CA LEU A 162 -7.43 5.08 -25.19
C LEU A 162 -7.78 6.58 -25.26
N ALA A 163 -9.07 6.94 -25.27
CA ALA A 163 -9.52 8.33 -25.35
C ALA A 163 -9.63 9.02 -23.99
N LEU A 164 -9.42 8.28 -22.90
CA LEU A 164 -9.51 8.81 -21.52
C LEU A 164 -8.30 9.67 -21.18
N SER A 165 -8.55 10.78 -20.48
CA SER A 165 -7.51 11.55 -19.79
C SER A 165 -6.83 10.70 -18.71
N GLY A 166 -5.69 11.15 -18.19
CA GLY A 166 -4.96 10.45 -17.12
C GLY A 166 -5.82 10.21 -15.87
N GLY A 167 -6.52 11.25 -15.41
CA GLY A 167 -7.39 11.18 -14.24
C GLY A 167 -8.62 10.28 -14.44
N GLU A 168 -9.28 10.37 -15.61
CA GLU A 168 -10.41 9.48 -15.96
C GLU A 168 -9.97 8.03 -16.02
N ARG A 169 -8.83 7.77 -16.65
CA ARG A 169 -8.24 6.44 -16.73
C ARG A 169 -7.97 5.87 -15.35
N ARG A 170 -7.39 6.66 -14.45
CA ARG A 170 -7.10 6.22 -13.08
C ARG A 170 -8.38 5.88 -12.32
N ARG A 171 -9.45 6.65 -12.47
CA ARG A 171 -10.77 6.35 -11.88
C ARG A 171 -11.33 5.02 -12.39
N VAL A 172 -11.22 4.74 -13.69
CA VAL A 172 -11.64 3.46 -14.28
C VAL A 172 -10.81 2.28 -13.76
N GLU A 173 -9.48 2.43 -13.67
CA GLU A 173 -8.59 1.38 -13.14
C GLU A 173 -8.95 1.00 -11.70
N ILE A 174 -9.30 1.99 -10.88
CA ILE A 174 -9.69 1.76 -9.50
C ILE A 174 -11.09 1.18 -9.40
N ALA A 175 -12.06 1.71 -10.16
CA ALA A 175 -13.39 1.10 -10.24
C ALA A 175 -13.30 -0.38 -10.63
N ARG A 176 -12.42 -0.71 -11.57
CA ARG A 176 -12.12 -2.08 -11.96
C ARG A 176 -11.48 -2.89 -10.83
N ALA A 177 -10.52 -2.32 -10.10
CA ALA A 177 -9.90 -2.99 -8.95
C ALA A 177 -10.92 -3.29 -7.84
N LEU A 178 -11.86 -2.36 -7.62
CA LEU A 178 -12.95 -2.53 -6.64
C LEU A 178 -14.04 -3.52 -7.07
N ALA A 179 -14.09 -3.90 -8.33
CA ALA A 179 -15.04 -4.90 -8.81
C ALA A 179 -14.89 -6.28 -8.14
N THR A 180 -13.71 -6.55 -7.54
CA THR A 180 -13.44 -7.78 -6.76
C THR A 180 -13.80 -7.68 -5.27
N ASP A 181 -14.37 -6.55 -4.78
CA ASP A 181 -14.60 -6.26 -3.37
C ASP A 181 -13.35 -6.48 -2.48
N PRO A 182 -12.25 -5.80 -2.79
CA PRO A 182 -11.01 -6.01 -2.04
C PRO A 182 -11.15 -5.50 -0.59
N LYS A 183 -10.46 -6.18 0.31
CA LYS A 183 -10.28 -5.78 1.70
C LYS A 183 -9.06 -4.88 1.88
N TYR A 184 -8.06 -5.11 1.03
CA TYR A 184 -6.77 -4.41 0.99
C TYR A 184 -6.41 -4.08 -0.45
N ILE A 185 -5.84 -2.90 -0.67
CA ILE A 185 -5.34 -2.48 -1.96
C ILE A 185 -3.90 -1.96 -1.83
N LEU A 186 -3.04 -2.42 -2.72
CA LEU A 186 -1.67 -1.93 -2.86
C LEU A 186 -1.65 -0.92 -4.00
N LEU A 187 -1.28 0.33 -3.73
CA LEU A 187 -1.13 1.40 -4.70
C LEU A 187 0.36 1.69 -4.91
N ASP A 188 0.87 1.35 -6.07
CA ASP A 188 2.27 1.57 -6.44
C ASP A 188 2.41 2.92 -7.14
N GLU A 189 3.07 3.88 -6.47
CA GLU A 189 3.35 5.23 -6.94
C GLU A 189 2.13 5.97 -7.51
N PRO A 190 1.02 6.13 -6.75
CA PRO A 190 -0.20 6.73 -7.24
C PRO A 190 -0.07 8.22 -7.63
N PHE A 191 0.96 8.93 -7.15
CA PHE A 191 1.25 10.32 -7.50
C PHE A 191 2.26 10.46 -8.64
N ALA A 192 2.82 9.36 -9.17
CA ALA A 192 3.82 9.44 -10.24
C ALA A 192 3.22 9.96 -11.54
N GLY A 193 3.83 11.01 -12.08
CA GLY A 193 3.37 11.62 -13.34
C GLY A 193 2.01 12.33 -13.26
N VAL A 194 1.51 12.56 -12.04
CA VAL A 194 0.25 13.30 -11.81
C VAL A 194 0.56 14.79 -11.75
N ASP A 195 -0.20 15.58 -12.51
CA ASP A 195 -0.10 17.04 -12.45
C ASP A 195 -0.62 17.58 -11.10
N PRO A 196 -0.17 18.78 -10.64
CA PRO A 196 -0.55 19.32 -9.33
C PRO A 196 -2.06 19.47 -9.10
N ILE A 197 -2.85 19.66 -10.16
CA ILE A 197 -4.31 19.80 -10.06
C ILE A 197 -4.93 18.44 -9.75
N SER A 198 -4.45 17.41 -10.41
CA SER A 198 -4.93 16.04 -10.27
C SER A 198 -4.45 15.31 -8.98
N VAL A 199 -3.49 15.89 -8.24
CA VAL A 199 -3.10 15.36 -6.92
C VAL A 199 -4.29 15.26 -5.97
N ASN A 200 -5.22 16.21 -6.02
CA ASN A 200 -6.42 16.19 -5.20
C ASN A 200 -7.35 15.02 -5.56
N ASP A 201 -7.39 14.62 -6.83
CA ASP A 201 -8.18 13.45 -7.25
C ASP A 201 -7.64 12.16 -6.62
N VAL A 202 -6.31 12.02 -6.55
CA VAL A 202 -5.68 10.87 -5.87
C VAL A 202 -5.99 10.88 -4.37
N ARG A 203 -5.93 12.05 -3.71
CA ARG A 203 -6.29 12.19 -2.30
C ARG A 203 -7.74 11.82 -2.01
N ASN A 204 -8.66 12.34 -2.81
CA ASN A 204 -10.09 12.04 -2.70
C ASN A 204 -10.35 10.54 -2.86
N LEU A 205 -9.66 9.93 -3.80
CA LEU A 205 -9.74 8.51 -4.07
C LEU A 205 -9.26 7.67 -2.89
N VAL A 206 -8.09 7.97 -2.30
CA VAL A 206 -7.59 7.26 -1.11
C VAL A 206 -8.55 7.44 0.07
N SER A 207 -9.11 8.64 0.25
CA SER A 207 -10.12 8.92 1.26
C SER A 207 -11.38 8.08 1.05
N GLU A 208 -11.82 7.91 -0.20
CA GLU A 208 -12.97 7.06 -0.53
C GLU A 208 -12.70 5.58 -0.23
N LEU A 209 -11.52 5.06 -0.58
CA LEU A 209 -11.12 3.70 -0.23
C LEU A 209 -11.14 3.48 1.30
N LYS A 210 -10.60 4.43 2.05
CA LYS A 210 -10.63 4.41 3.52
C LYS A 210 -12.05 4.40 4.07
N SER A 211 -12.95 5.24 3.54
CA SER A 211 -14.35 5.31 3.97
C SER A 211 -15.13 4.01 3.74
N ARG A 212 -14.70 3.21 2.76
CA ARG A 212 -15.21 1.85 2.48
C ARG A 212 -14.58 0.77 3.36
N SER A 213 -13.82 1.15 4.38
CA SER A 213 -13.07 0.23 5.26
C SER A 213 -12.08 -0.66 4.51
N ILE A 214 -11.53 -0.17 3.39
CA ILE A 214 -10.46 -0.84 2.64
C ILE A 214 -9.12 -0.37 3.22
N GLY A 215 -8.24 -1.31 3.58
CA GLY A 215 -6.86 -1.01 3.96
C GLY A 215 -6.04 -0.64 2.72
N VAL A 216 -5.31 0.47 2.76
CA VAL A 216 -4.53 0.97 1.61
C VAL A 216 -3.07 1.02 1.96
N LEU A 217 -2.22 0.29 1.22
CA LEU A 217 -0.77 0.40 1.30
C LEU A 217 -0.25 1.15 0.08
N ILE A 218 0.50 2.23 0.30
CA ILE A 218 0.99 3.14 -0.74
C ILE A 218 2.51 3.14 -0.76
N THR A 219 3.12 3.05 -1.95
CA THR A 219 4.50 3.51 -2.16
C THR A 219 4.47 4.76 -3.02
N ASP A 220 5.35 5.71 -2.73
CA ASP A 220 5.53 6.87 -3.62
C ASP A 220 6.89 7.53 -3.38
N HIS A 221 7.34 8.33 -4.36
CA HIS A 221 8.47 9.25 -4.19
C HIS A 221 8.02 10.66 -3.84
N ASN A 222 6.78 11.00 -4.03
CA ASN A 222 6.22 12.25 -3.56
C ASN A 222 5.88 12.13 -2.07
N VAL A 223 6.93 12.19 -1.24
CA VAL A 223 6.81 12.00 0.22
C VAL A 223 5.85 12.99 0.85
N ARG A 224 5.93 14.27 0.42
CA ARG A 224 5.13 15.34 1.00
C ARG A 224 3.63 15.11 0.81
N ASP A 225 3.20 14.76 -0.40
CA ASP A 225 1.79 14.51 -0.69
C ASP A 225 1.32 13.20 -0.08
N THR A 226 2.17 12.18 -0.05
CA THR A 226 1.87 10.90 0.58
C THR A 226 1.67 11.05 2.08
N LEU A 227 2.58 11.73 2.79
CA LEU A 227 2.47 11.90 4.25
C LEU A 227 1.23 12.70 4.68
N LYS A 228 0.64 13.52 3.79
CA LYS A 228 -0.61 14.26 4.06
C LYS A 228 -1.86 13.39 4.09
N ILE A 229 -1.81 12.17 3.54
CA ILE A 229 -2.99 11.32 3.35
C ILE A 229 -2.93 9.99 4.10
N VAL A 230 -1.79 9.68 4.74
CA VAL A 230 -1.61 8.40 5.43
C VAL A 230 -1.79 8.53 6.93
N ASP A 231 -2.27 7.47 7.55
CA ASP A 231 -2.39 7.37 9.01
C ASP A 231 -1.05 7.00 9.65
N ARG A 232 -0.22 6.23 8.93
CA ARG A 232 1.06 5.72 9.42
C ARG A 232 2.02 5.48 8.26
N ALA A 233 3.33 5.58 8.52
CA ALA A 233 4.34 5.33 7.51
C ALA A 233 5.46 4.42 8.03
N TYR A 234 6.00 3.61 7.13
CA TYR A 234 7.23 2.83 7.29
C TYR A 234 8.30 3.42 6.39
N ILE A 235 9.48 3.67 6.93
CA ILE A 235 10.62 4.14 6.14
C ILE A 235 11.60 2.99 5.93
N LEU A 236 11.80 2.65 4.66
CA LEU A 236 12.76 1.64 4.21
C LEU A 236 14.09 2.28 3.87
N HIS A 237 15.15 1.66 4.34
CA HIS A 237 16.53 1.95 3.94
C HIS A 237 17.30 0.62 3.89
N ASP A 238 18.04 0.38 2.81
CA ASP A 238 18.83 -0.84 2.61
C ASP A 238 18.09 -2.15 2.96
N GLY A 239 16.86 -2.29 2.46
CA GLY A 239 16.06 -3.51 2.65
C GLY A 239 15.58 -3.75 4.09
N ARG A 240 15.56 -2.74 4.94
CA ARG A 240 15.08 -2.80 6.33
C ARG A 240 14.14 -1.65 6.65
N VAL A 241 13.21 -1.85 7.55
CA VAL A 241 12.44 -0.76 8.16
C VAL A 241 13.30 -0.09 9.21
N ILE A 242 13.64 1.18 9.02
CA ILE A 242 14.43 1.95 9.97
C ILE A 242 13.57 2.76 10.96
N VAL A 243 12.37 3.18 10.53
CA VAL A 243 11.41 3.91 11.35
C VAL A 243 10.00 3.54 10.92
N SER A 244 9.07 3.47 11.86
CA SER A 244 7.64 3.38 11.62
C SER A 244 6.88 4.19 12.67
N GLY A 245 5.81 4.89 12.26
CA GLY A 245 5.02 5.72 13.17
C GLY A 245 4.06 6.64 12.43
N LEU A 246 3.52 7.61 13.15
CA LEU A 246 2.71 8.68 12.59
C LEU A 246 3.55 9.54 11.62
N PRO A 247 2.94 10.22 10.65
CA PRO A 247 3.67 11.10 9.73
C PRO A 247 4.58 12.12 10.44
N GLU A 248 4.11 12.70 11.54
CA GLU A 248 4.87 13.66 12.35
C GLU A 248 6.11 13.04 12.98
N ASP A 249 6.00 11.83 13.54
CA ASP A 249 7.13 11.10 14.15
C ASP A 249 8.20 10.78 13.10
N VAL A 250 7.76 10.40 11.91
CA VAL A 250 8.65 10.07 10.79
C VAL A 250 9.43 11.30 10.32
N VAL A 251 8.76 12.45 10.17
CA VAL A 251 9.40 13.71 9.71
C VAL A 251 10.35 14.29 10.74
N ASN A 252 10.06 14.11 12.02
CA ASN A 252 10.90 14.61 13.10
C ASN A 252 12.07 13.67 13.45
N ASN A 253 12.17 12.52 12.83
CA ASN A 253 13.23 11.56 13.10
C ASN A 253 14.55 11.96 12.41
N ASP A 254 15.61 12.18 13.17
CA ASP A 254 16.93 12.62 12.67
C ASP A 254 17.55 11.63 11.67
N ASN A 255 17.37 10.32 11.87
CA ASN A 255 17.87 9.32 10.93
C ASN A 255 17.14 9.40 9.58
N VAL A 256 15.83 9.58 9.60
CA VAL A 256 15.02 9.73 8.38
C VAL A 256 15.39 11.00 7.63
N ARG A 257 15.56 12.11 8.35
CA ARG A 257 16.04 13.38 7.75
C ARG A 257 17.40 13.20 7.08
N ARG A 258 18.35 12.59 7.77
CA ARG A 258 19.71 12.40 7.26
C ARG A 258 19.79 11.51 6.03
N VAL A 259 19.02 10.40 5.95
CA VAL A 259 19.15 9.39 4.91
C VAL A 259 18.14 9.51 3.78
N TYR A 260 17.06 10.29 3.97
CA TYR A 260 15.96 10.30 3.01
C TYR A 260 15.33 11.69 2.75
N LEU A 261 14.91 12.42 3.78
CA LEU A 261 14.12 13.65 3.60
C LEU A 261 14.97 14.90 3.35
N GLY A 262 16.18 14.96 3.90
CA GLY A 262 16.98 16.18 4.00
C GLY A 262 16.58 17.03 5.23
N ASN A 263 17.48 17.94 5.65
CA ASN A 263 17.30 18.73 6.86
C ASN A 263 16.18 19.78 6.74
N ASP A 264 15.92 20.29 5.52
CA ASP A 264 14.97 21.37 5.25
C ASP A 264 13.56 20.86 4.92
N PHE A 265 13.29 19.56 5.07
CA PHE A 265 12.00 18.98 4.74
C PHE A 265 10.91 19.39 5.73
N ASN A 266 9.80 19.93 5.20
CA ASN A 266 8.57 20.25 5.94
C ASN A 266 7.35 19.68 5.21
N ILE A 267 6.35 19.25 5.98
CA ILE A 267 5.05 18.75 5.42
C ILE A 267 4.13 19.90 5.00
N LEU A 268 4.34 21.12 5.54
CA LEU A 268 3.53 22.33 5.29
C LEU A 268 3.71 22.86 3.87
#